data_e55c2c7bf359af27a3750653a7f829d3
#
_entry.id   e55c2c7bf359af27a3750653a7f829d3
#
_cell.length_a   1.000
_cell.length_b   1.000
_cell.length_c   1.000
_cell.angle_alpha   90.00
_cell.angle_beta   90.00
_cell.angle_gamma   90.00
#
_symmetry.space_group_name_H-M   'P 1'
#
loop_
_entity.id
_entity.type
_entity.pdbx_description
1 polymer ?
#
loop_
_entity_poly.entity_id
_entity_poly.type
_entity_poly.pdbx_seq_one_letter_code
_entity_poly.pdbx_strand_id
1 'polypeptide(L)'
;FDEAVEEIRSENDLMYNDPKYGYFGTLTNLVERTCYKVKIGEEPGYVSFVLPSDSYAADINGEAEYRPQWNWLSYNSQFDLTMDQYFNKEKFSEGDRIVSKNEGFATYTANGWEGTLEYLRFGQGYMYYNASGETKLISYASDSEFDQPTDREYAKSAYVKSSVWTYNSAPFADNMTTIAVLGSRYGTDNYSVGAFVGDECRGEGRMVGGKCFITVHADKGETISFRLYDELTGEMRMVNEQ
;
A
#
# COMPACT_ATOMS: atom_id res chain seq x y z
N PHE A 1 -3.14 -0.19 -25.02
CA PHE A 1 -2.73 0.74 -23.98
C PHE A 1 -2.28 2.05 -24.62
N ASP A 2 -2.41 3.15 -23.86
CA ASP A 2 -1.95 4.48 -24.25
C ASP A 2 -0.41 4.51 -24.42
N GLU A 3 0.11 5.31 -25.35
CA GLU A 3 1.54 5.48 -25.57
C GLU A 3 2.32 5.95 -24.31
N ALA A 4 1.61 6.59 -23.38
CA ALA A 4 2.18 7.01 -22.11
C ALA A 4 2.48 5.86 -21.13
N VAL A 5 1.98 4.65 -21.36
CA VAL A 5 2.31 3.48 -20.53
C VAL A 5 3.67 2.93 -20.98
N GLU A 6 4.67 3.03 -20.11
CA GLU A 6 6.00 2.52 -20.36
C GLU A 6 6.15 1.04 -20.01
N GLU A 7 5.53 0.61 -18.93
CA GLU A 7 5.66 -0.76 -18.41
C GLU A 7 4.39 -1.19 -17.68
N ILE A 8 4.01 -2.45 -17.87
CA ILE A 8 3.05 -3.15 -17.02
C ILE A 8 3.68 -4.43 -16.56
N ARG A 9 3.63 -4.70 -15.25
CA ARG A 9 4.10 -5.96 -14.69
C ARG A 9 3.13 -6.54 -13.69
N SER A 10 3.04 -7.86 -13.68
CA SER A 10 2.53 -8.66 -12.57
C SER A 10 3.68 -9.11 -11.67
N GLU A 11 3.40 -9.96 -10.71
CA GLU A 11 4.46 -10.59 -9.88
C GLU A 11 5.46 -11.40 -10.71
N ASN A 12 5.00 -12.03 -11.80
CA ASN A 12 5.80 -12.98 -12.59
C ASN A 12 6.06 -12.54 -14.03
N ASP A 13 5.27 -11.61 -14.57
CA ASP A 13 5.29 -11.24 -15.97
C ASP A 13 5.45 -9.74 -16.16
N LEU A 14 6.04 -9.37 -17.29
CA LEU A 14 6.38 -8.01 -17.66
C LEU A 14 5.97 -7.74 -19.10
N MET A 15 5.37 -6.58 -19.34
CA MET A 15 5.20 -5.98 -20.65
C MET A 15 5.87 -4.61 -20.66
N TYR A 16 6.69 -4.35 -21.66
CA TYR A 16 7.42 -3.13 -21.82
C TYR A 16 7.05 -2.45 -23.13
N ASN A 17 6.92 -1.13 -23.14
CA ASN A 17 6.66 -0.33 -24.33
C ASN A 17 7.96 0.29 -24.84
N ASP A 18 8.47 -0.24 -25.93
CA ASP A 18 9.62 0.33 -26.62
C ASP A 18 9.14 1.37 -27.65
N PRO A 19 9.67 2.60 -27.66
CA PRO A 19 9.25 3.65 -28.60
C PRO A 19 9.39 3.28 -30.08
N LYS A 20 10.25 2.31 -30.41
CA LYS A 20 10.51 1.86 -31.77
C LYS A 20 9.77 0.60 -32.16
N TYR A 21 9.62 -0.34 -31.21
CA TYR A 21 9.10 -1.69 -31.49
C TYR A 21 7.72 -1.93 -30.89
N GLY A 22 7.18 -1.01 -30.10
CA GLY A 22 5.91 -1.14 -29.41
C GLY A 22 6.00 -2.07 -28.19
N TYR A 23 4.86 -2.66 -27.83
CA TYR A 23 4.75 -3.50 -26.64
C TYR A 23 5.33 -4.89 -26.84
N PHE A 24 6.19 -5.32 -25.94
CA PHE A 24 6.73 -6.68 -25.91
C PHE A 24 7.03 -7.14 -24.49
N GLY A 25 7.10 -8.43 -24.27
CA GLY A 25 7.38 -9.05 -22.99
C GLY A 25 6.69 -10.38 -22.80
N THR A 26 6.70 -10.88 -21.57
CA THR A 26 6.02 -12.15 -21.20
C THR A 26 4.56 -11.94 -20.85
N LEU A 27 4.18 -10.74 -20.41
CA LEU A 27 2.79 -10.39 -20.10
C LEU A 27 2.03 -10.14 -21.39
N THR A 28 1.25 -11.10 -21.83
CA THR A 28 0.46 -11.03 -23.08
C THR A 28 -1.01 -10.71 -22.85
N ASN A 29 -1.54 -11.00 -21.67
CA ASN A 29 -2.92 -10.74 -21.29
C ASN A 29 -3.02 -10.31 -19.84
N LEU A 30 -3.97 -9.44 -19.53
CA LEU A 30 -4.35 -9.16 -18.14
C LEU A 30 -5.28 -10.27 -17.67
N VAL A 31 -5.02 -10.77 -16.47
CA VAL A 31 -5.76 -11.88 -15.85
C VAL A 31 -6.51 -11.34 -14.64
N GLU A 32 -7.73 -11.80 -14.46
CA GLU A 32 -8.53 -11.48 -13.28
C GLU A 32 -7.80 -11.84 -11.98
N ARG A 33 -8.11 -11.11 -10.90
CA ARG A 33 -7.56 -11.35 -9.56
C ARG A 33 -6.03 -11.25 -9.49
N THR A 34 -5.44 -10.50 -10.41
CA THR A 34 -4.00 -10.26 -10.43
C THR A 34 -3.73 -8.78 -10.18
N CYS A 35 -2.77 -8.50 -9.31
CA CYS A 35 -2.28 -7.16 -9.08
C CYS A 35 -1.25 -6.79 -10.14
N TYR A 36 -1.34 -5.58 -10.67
CA TYR A 36 -0.40 -5.05 -11.67
C TYR A 36 0.21 -3.73 -11.18
N LYS A 37 1.49 -3.54 -11.48
CA LYS A 37 2.14 -2.23 -11.42
C LYS A 37 2.20 -1.66 -12.83
N VAL A 38 1.75 -0.42 -12.98
CA VAL A 38 1.79 0.31 -14.24
C VAL A 38 2.75 1.48 -14.07
N LYS A 39 3.75 1.56 -14.93
CA LYS A 39 4.66 2.70 -15.03
C LYS A 39 4.17 3.61 -16.14
N ILE A 40 3.97 4.88 -15.83
CA ILE A 40 3.51 5.92 -16.74
C ILE A 40 4.68 6.86 -16.99
N GLY A 41 4.84 7.31 -18.23
CA GLY A 41 5.81 8.34 -18.59
C GLY A 41 5.51 9.68 -17.91
N GLU A 42 6.47 10.58 -17.96
CA GLU A 42 6.35 11.90 -17.31
C GLU A 42 5.22 12.75 -17.92
N GLU A 43 4.98 12.62 -19.22
CA GLU A 43 3.89 13.31 -19.94
C GLU A 43 3.00 12.28 -20.67
N PRO A 44 1.67 12.39 -20.59
CA PRO A 44 0.86 13.50 -20.01
C PRO A 44 0.66 13.43 -18.49
N GLY A 45 1.33 12.58 -17.74
CA GLY A 45 1.22 12.48 -16.29
C GLY A 45 0.00 11.70 -15.77
N TYR A 46 -0.92 11.33 -16.66
CA TYR A 46 -2.03 10.42 -16.35
C TYR A 46 -2.38 9.55 -17.56
N VAL A 47 -2.92 8.40 -17.28
CA VAL A 47 -3.43 7.46 -18.29
C VAL A 47 -4.82 7.02 -17.89
N SER A 48 -5.71 7.00 -18.87
CA SER A 48 -7.04 6.41 -18.72
C SER A 48 -7.17 5.25 -19.70
N PHE A 49 -7.57 4.09 -19.19
CA PHE A 49 -7.88 2.95 -20.02
C PHE A 49 -9.14 2.24 -19.55
N VAL A 50 -9.87 1.71 -20.49
CA VAL A 50 -11.06 0.91 -20.22
C VAL A 50 -10.65 -0.55 -20.32
N LEU A 51 -10.85 -1.29 -19.25
CA LEU A 51 -10.74 -2.75 -19.28
C LEU A 51 -12.10 -3.28 -19.76
N PRO A 52 -12.15 -3.92 -20.95
CA PRO A 52 -13.40 -4.56 -21.39
C PRO A 52 -13.74 -5.67 -20.40
N SER A 53 -14.96 -5.62 -19.88
CA SER A 53 -15.50 -6.64 -19.01
C SER A 53 -16.84 -7.07 -19.56
N ASP A 54 -16.94 -8.32 -20.02
CA ASP A 54 -18.18 -8.88 -20.55
C ASP A 54 -19.18 -9.25 -19.45
N SER A 55 -18.72 -9.33 -18.21
CA SER A 55 -19.55 -9.54 -17.04
C SER A 55 -18.85 -9.05 -15.79
N TYR A 56 -19.57 -8.28 -15.04
CA TYR A 56 -19.23 -8.00 -13.66
C TYR A 56 -19.58 -9.26 -12.86
N ALA A 57 -18.66 -10.16 -12.71
CA ALA A 57 -18.84 -11.27 -11.80
C ALA A 57 -18.77 -10.71 -10.37
N ALA A 58 -19.92 -10.38 -9.82
CA ALA A 58 -20.10 -9.99 -8.44
C ALA A 58 -19.68 -11.10 -7.44
N ASP A 59 -19.26 -12.23 -7.93
CA ASP A 59 -18.88 -13.38 -7.13
C ASP A 59 -17.37 -13.39 -6.91
N ILE A 60 -16.94 -12.57 -5.96
CA ILE A 60 -15.56 -12.55 -5.50
C ILE A 60 -15.25 -13.64 -4.46
N ASN A 61 -16.17 -14.58 -4.25
CA ASN A 61 -15.89 -15.77 -3.46
C ASN A 61 -14.70 -16.49 -4.09
N GLY A 62 -13.58 -16.41 -3.46
CA GLY A 62 -12.36 -17.02 -3.97
C GLY A 62 -11.32 -17.15 -2.89
N GLU A 63 -10.35 -17.99 -3.20
CA GLU A 63 -9.18 -18.16 -2.38
C GLU A 63 -7.96 -17.80 -3.22
N ALA A 64 -6.95 -17.20 -2.59
CA ALA A 64 -5.65 -17.02 -3.20
C ALA A 64 -4.57 -17.65 -2.32
N GLU A 65 -3.57 -18.16 -3.01
CA GLU A 65 -2.39 -18.77 -2.42
C GLU A 65 -1.31 -17.73 -2.25
N TYR A 66 -0.80 -17.58 -1.03
CA TYR A 66 0.28 -16.67 -0.68
C TYR A 66 1.47 -17.43 -0.10
N ARG A 67 2.59 -17.40 -0.82
CA ARG A 67 3.85 -18.00 -0.40
C ARG A 67 4.46 -17.26 0.77
N PRO A 68 5.40 -17.86 1.52
CA PRO A 68 6.19 -17.14 2.51
C PRO A 68 6.84 -15.88 1.93
N GLN A 69 6.94 -14.83 2.73
CA GLN A 69 7.48 -13.53 2.39
C GLN A 69 6.53 -12.68 1.51
N TRP A 70 7.06 -11.91 0.54
CA TRP A 70 6.31 -10.93 -0.23
C TRP A 70 5.53 -11.54 -1.38
N ASN A 71 4.28 -11.09 -1.52
CA ASN A 71 3.34 -11.44 -2.58
C ASN A 71 2.61 -10.19 -3.06
N TRP A 72 2.14 -10.23 -4.28
CA TRP A 72 1.28 -9.18 -4.81
C TRP A 72 -0.18 -9.52 -4.54
N LEU A 73 -0.84 -8.67 -3.79
CA LEU A 73 -2.22 -8.84 -3.37
C LEU A 73 -3.14 -8.01 -4.27
N SER A 74 -4.05 -8.66 -4.99
CA SER A 74 -5.12 -7.97 -5.70
C SER A 74 -6.31 -7.73 -4.77
N TYR A 75 -6.97 -6.59 -4.95
CA TYR A 75 -8.21 -6.27 -4.26
C TYR A 75 -9.35 -6.21 -5.26
N ASN A 76 -10.37 -7.06 -5.09
CA ASN A 76 -11.40 -7.30 -6.09
C ASN A 76 -12.79 -6.81 -5.68
N SER A 77 -12.98 -6.32 -4.44
CA SER A 77 -14.25 -5.76 -4.00
C SER A 77 -14.49 -4.37 -4.61
N GLN A 78 -15.77 -4.06 -4.87
CA GLN A 78 -16.22 -2.73 -5.28
C GLN A 78 -16.30 -1.73 -4.12
N PHE A 79 -16.23 -2.24 -2.89
CA PHE A 79 -16.37 -1.47 -1.67
C PHE A 79 -15.01 -1.18 -1.06
N ASP A 80 -14.90 -0.09 -0.31
CA ASP A 80 -13.78 0.13 0.58
C ASP A 80 -14.01 -0.69 1.85
N LEU A 81 -13.23 -1.74 2.06
CA LEU A 81 -13.39 -2.68 3.18
C LEU A 81 -12.15 -2.66 4.09
N THR A 82 -12.36 -2.83 5.38
CA THR A 82 -11.24 -3.12 6.28
C THR A 82 -10.68 -4.53 5.99
N MET A 83 -9.45 -4.81 6.39
CA MET A 83 -8.87 -6.13 6.24
C MET A 83 -9.74 -7.21 6.90
N ASP A 84 -10.33 -6.90 8.05
CA ASP A 84 -11.22 -7.80 8.78
C ASP A 84 -12.56 -8.09 8.09
N GLN A 85 -13.03 -7.17 7.27
CA GLN A 85 -14.23 -7.37 6.44
C GLN A 85 -13.91 -8.18 5.18
N TYR A 86 -12.74 -7.95 4.58
CA TYR A 86 -12.38 -8.55 3.31
C TYR A 86 -11.82 -9.97 3.44
N PHE A 87 -11.07 -10.25 4.51
CA PHE A 87 -10.37 -11.52 4.69
C PHE A 87 -10.95 -12.37 5.82
N ASN A 88 -10.83 -13.68 5.67
CA ASN A 88 -11.00 -14.61 6.78
C ASN A 88 -9.83 -14.48 7.78
N LYS A 89 -10.12 -14.02 9.00
CA LYS A 89 -9.14 -13.73 10.06
C LYS A 89 -8.30 -14.92 10.51
N GLU A 90 -8.82 -16.14 10.40
CA GLU A 90 -8.17 -17.36 10.92
C GLU A 90 -6.87 -17.73 10.19
N LYS A 91 -6.60 -17.10 9.06
CA LYS A 91 -5.44 -17.42 8.21
C LYS A 91 -4.21 -16.54 8.45
N PHE A 92 -4.34 -15.47 9.22
CA PHE A 92 -3.23 -14.57 9.48
C PHE A 92 -2.40 -14.99 10.68
N SER A 93 -1.12 -14.68 10.61
CA SER A 93 -0.11 -14.93 11.64
C SER A 93 0.45 -13.61 12.13
N GLU A 94 0.88 -13.57 13.38
CA GLU A 94 1.56 -12.40 13.91
C GLU A 94 2.80 -12.06 13.05
N GLY A 95 2.90 -10.78 12.66
CA GLY A 95 3.93 -10.27 11.76
C GLY A 95 3.52 -10.24 10.28
N ASP A 96 2.38 -10.81 9.88
CA ASP A 96 1.82 -10.60 8.54
C ASP A 96 1.60 -9.11 8.32
N ARG A 97 1.79 -8.65 7.06
CA ARG A 97 1.72 -7.23 6.75
C ARG A 97 1.09 -6.98 5.39
N ILE A 98 0.22 -5.98 5.32
CA ILE A 98 -0.32 -5.46 4.05
C ILE A 98 0.17 -4.03 3.88
N VAL A 99 0.71 -3.72 2.70
CA VAL A 99 1.31 -2.43 2.37
C VAL A 99 0.65 -1.86 1.13
N SER A 100 0.17 -0.63 1.23
CA SER A 100 -0.25 0.20 0.10
C SER A 100 0.93 1.06 -0.38
N LYS A 101 0.98 1.37 -1.66
CA LYS A 101 1.99 2.30 -2.19
C LYS A 101 1.91 3.68 -1.53
N ASN A 102 0.69 4.20 -1.28
CA ASN A 102 0.47 5.60 -0.91
C ASN A 102 -0.27 5.79 0.42
N GLU A 103 -0.92 4.75 0.96
CA GLU A 103 -1.81 4.86 2.13
C GLU A 103 -1.23 4.26 3.42
N GLY A 104 0.04 3.84 3.37
CA GLY A 104 0.71 3.25 4.51
C GLY A 104 0.58 1.72 4.55
N PHE A 105 0.56 1.16 5.74
CA PHE A 105 0.50 -0.29 5.94
C PHE A 105 -0.20 -0.68 7.23
N ALA A 106 -0.59 -1.95 7.31
CA ALA A 106 -1.06 -2.59 8.53
C ALA A 106 -0.27 -3.88 8.79
N THR A 107 -0.06 -4.21 10.05
CA THR A 107 0.55 -5.47 10.49
C THR A 107 -0.42 -6.24 11.38
N TYR A 108 -0.43 -7.56 11.25
CA TYR A 108 -1.26 -8.43 12.08
C TYR A 108 -0.55 -8.72 13.40
N THR A 109 -1.26 -8.48 14.50
CA THR A 109 -0.78 -8.65 15.88
C THR A 109 -1.71 -9.60 16.64
N ALA A 110 -1.41 -9.87 17.89
CA ALA A 110 -2.33 -10.61 18.77
C ALA A 110 -3.70 -9.94 18.93
N ASN A 111 -3.81 -8.63 18.65
CA ASN A 111 -5.06 -7.85 18.72
C ASN A 111 -5.75 -7.70 17.35
N GLY A 112 -5.22 -8.27 16.28
CA GLY A 112 -5.69 -8.10 14.91
C GLY A 112 -4.81 -7.14 14.09
N TRP A 113 -5.38 -6.52 13.05
CA TRP A 113 -4.66 -5.58 12.19
C TRP A 113 -4.44 -4.24 12.89
N GLU A 114 -3.19 -3.80 12.95
CA GLU A 114 -2.78 -2.51 13.49
C GLU A 114 -1.93 -1.76 12.46
N GLY A 115 -2.22 -0.47 12.23
CA GLY A 115 -1.43 0.36 11.32
C GLY A 115 -2.18 1.58 10.80
N THR A 116 -1.61 2.19 9.76
CA THR A 116 -2.19 3.36 9.09
C THR A 116 -3.10 2.99 7.92
N LEU A 117 -2.94 1.78 7.38
CA LEU A 117 -3.81 1.25 6.34
C LEU A 117 -5.09 0.71 7.00
N GLU A 118 -6.15 1.50 6.97
CA GLU A 118 -7.44 1.16 7.60
C GLU A 118 -8.35 0.41 6.62
N TYR A 119 -8.30 0.77 5.32
CA TYR A 119 -9.17 0.23 4.29
C TYR A 119 -8.39 -0.26 3.09
N LEU A 120 -8.85 -1.34 2.50
CA LEU A 120 -8.52 -1.74 1.14
C LEU A 120 -9.52 -1.10 0.19
N ARG A 121 -9.04 -0.55 -0.94
CA ARG A 121 -9.85 0.26 -1.85
C ARG A 121 -9.95 -0.34 -3.24
N PHE A 122 -11.10 -0.19 -3.85
CA PHE A 122 -11.32 -0.59 -5.24
C PHE A 122 -10.29 0.04 -6.19
N GLY A 123 -9.74 -0.78 -7.09
CA GLY A 123 -8.78 -0.35 -8.09
C GLY A 123 -7.34 -0.17 -7.57
N GLN A 124 -7.10 -0.47 -6.29
CA GLN A 124 -5.76 -0.44 -5.71
C GLN A 124 -5.14 -1.84 -5.64
N GLY A 125 -3.84 -1.88 -5.78
CA GLY A 125 -3.03 -3.08 -5.54
C GLY A 125 -2.22 -2.92 -4.26
N TYR A 126 -1.94 -4.05 -3.62
CA TYR A 126 -1.23 -4.09 -2.35
C TYR A 126 -0.10 -5.12 -2.40
N MET A 127 0.85 -4.97 -1.49
CA MET A 127 1.84 -5.99 -1.20
C MET A 127 1.47 -6.69 0.10
N TYR A 128 1.48 -8.02 0.12
CA TYR A 128 1.26 -8.83 1.31
C TYR A 128 2.53 -9.57 1.70
N TYR A 129 2.95 -9.39 2.94
CA TYR A 129 4.03 -10.14 3.54
C TYR A 129 3.47 -11.25 4.41
N ASN A 130 3.68 -12.48 3.99
CA ASN A 130 3.38 -13.67 4.77
C ASN A 130 4.57 -13.97 5.71
N ALA A 131 4.40 -13.70 6.98
CA ALA A 131 5.42 -13.89 8.01
C ALA A 131 5.61 -15.36 8.42
N SER A 132 4.67 -16.24 8.05
CA SER A 132 4.81 -17.67 8.32
C SER A 132 5.81 -18.32 7.37
N GLY A 133 6.40 -19.41 7.78
CA GLY A 133 7.25 -20.24 6.92
C GLY A 133 6.48 -21.09 5.91
N GLU A 134 5.14 -21.00 5.87
CA GLU A 134 4.26 -21.86 5.08
C GLU A 134 3.41 -21.05 4.12
N THR A 135 3.02 -21.68 3.01
CA THR A 135 2.06 -21.12 2.08
C THR A 135 0.68 -21.08 2.73
N LYS A 136 0.00 -19.94 2.59
CA LYS A 136 -1.36 -19.72 3.10
C LYS A 136 -2.35 -19.68 1.96
N LEU A 137 -3.49 -20.32 2.16
CA LEU A 137 -4.68 -20.17 1.33
C LEU A 137 -5.65 -19.25 2.06
N ILE A 138 -5.87 -18.05 1.52
CA ILE A 138 -6.69 -17.01 2.15
C ILE A 138 -7.94 -16.80 1.32
N SER A 139 -9.10 -16.93 1.98
CA SER A 139 -10.41 -16.67 1.38
C SER A 139 -10.80 -15.21 1.55
N TYR A 140 -11.53 -14.68 0.57
CA TYR A 140 -12.09 -13.33 0.58
C TYR A 140 -13.60 -13.37 0.83
N ALA A 141 -14.12 -12.32 1.46
CA ALA A 141 -15.55 -12.10 1.55
C ALA A 141 -16.17 -11.80 0.17
N SER A 142 -17.43 -12.18 0.00
CA SER A 142 -18.21 -11.85 -1.20
C SER A 142 -18.78 -10.45 -1.10
N ASP A 143 -18.81 -9.71 -2.21
CA ASP A 143 -19.50 -8.40 -2.29
C ASP A 143 -21.00 -8.52 -1.97
N SER A 144 -21.60 -9.70 -2.17
CA SER A 144 -23.01 -9.96 -1.81
C SER A 144 -23.27 -9.95 -0.31
N GLU A 145 -22.24 -10.02 0.53
CA GLU A 145 -22.34 -9.92 1.99
C GLU A 145 -22.45 -8.47 2.48
N PHE A 146 -22.22 -7.49 1.59
CA PHE A 146 -22.25 -6.07 1.92
C PHE A 146 -23.45 -5.40 1.25
N ASP A 147 -24.22 -4.65 2.04
CA ASP A 147 -25.29 -3.81 1.52
C ASP A 147 -24.68 -2.71 0.63
N GLN A 148 -25.26 -2.55 -0.57
CA GLN A 148 -24.89 -1.44 -1.47
C GLN A 148 -25.13 -0.12 -0.75
N PRO A 149 -24.11 0.73 -0.52
CA PRO A 149 -24.38 2.09 -0.09
C PRO A 149 -25.16 2.78 -1.22
N THR A 150 -26.37 3.22 -0.91
CA THR A 150 -27.26 3.91 -1.88
C THR A 150 -26.72 5.28 -2.30
N ASP A 151 -25.80 5.83 -1.53
CA ASP A 151 -25.04 7.02 -1.86
C ASP A 151 -23.55 6.67 -1.80
N ARG A 152 -22.91 6.63 -2.96
CA ARG A 152 -21.45 6.63 -3.07
C ARG A 152 -20.90 8.01 -2.61
N GLU A 153 -21.06 8.35 -1.38
CA GLU A 153 -20.02 9.08 -0.73
C GLU A 153 -18.82 8.13 -0.72
N TYR A 154 -17.99 8.26 -1.78
CA TYR A 154 -16.60 7.88 -1.62
C TYR A 154 -16.21 8.50 -0.30
N ALA A 155 -16.02 7.67 0.72
CA ALA A 155 -15.40 8.14 1.93
C ALA A 155 -14.12 8.80 1.45
N LYS A 156 -14.21 10.11 1.21
CA LYS A 156 -13.02 10.94 1.04
C LYS A 156 -12.26 10.54 2.27
N SER A 157 -11.22 9.76 2.05
CA SER A 157 -10.30 9.40 3.09
C SER A 157 -10.20 10.63 3.97
N ALA A 158 -10.65 10.53 5.21
CA ALA A 158 -10.42 11.56 6.20
C ALA A 158 -8.93 11.59 6.56
N TYR A 159 -8.12 11.24 5.56
CA TYR A 159 -6.71 11.47 5.52
C TYR A 159 -6.52 12.97 5.32
N VAL A 160 -6.82 13.71 6.38
CA VAL A 160 -6.26 15.03 6.58
C VAL A 160 -4.78 14.75 6.82
N LYS A 161 -4.05 14.67 5.71
CA LYS A 161 -2.61 14.74 5.72
C LYS A 161 -2.28 16.16 6.21
N SER A 162 -2.16 16.34 7.52
CA SER A 162 -1.34 17.42 8.02
C SER A 162 0.10 16.98 7.79
N SER A 163 0.56 17.08 6.54
CA SER A 163 1.93 16.78 6.22
C SER A 163 2.79 17.94 6.65
N VAL A 164 3.57 17.73 7.68
CA VAL A 164 4.63 18.65 8.08
C VAL A 164 5.68 18.74 7.00
N TRP A 165 5.86 17.63 6.26
CA TRP A 165 6.83 17.51 5.17
C TRP A 165 6.16 17.17 3.85
N THR A 166 6.75 17.68 2.78
CA THR A 166 6.36 17.30 1.41
C THR A 166 7.37 16.28 0.90
N TYR A 167 6.89 15.16 0.35
CA TYR A 167 7.73 14.17 -0.31
C TYR A 167 7.05 13.62 -1.55
N ASN A 168 7.86 13.12 -2.49
CA ASN A 168 7.40 12.48 -3.72
C ASN A 168 7.81 11.00 -3.70
N SER A 169 6.84 10.11 -3.70
CA SER A 169 7.08 8.66 -3.74
C SER A 169 7.23 8.10 -5.16
N ALA A 170 6.85 8.87 -6.19
CA ALA A 170 6.78 8.38 -7.57
C ALA A 170 8.12 7.90 -8.16
N PRO A 171 9.28 8.54 -7.89
CA PRO A 171 10.56 8.09 -8.43
C PRO A 171 11.04 6.73 -7.91
N PHE A 172 10.50 6.27 -6.76
CA PHE A 172 11.01 5.08 -6.06
C PHE A 172 10.18 3.85 -6.41
N ALA A 173 10.84 2.81 -6.93
CA ALA A 173 10.20 1.53 -7.21
C ALA A 173 9.93 0.73 -5.94
N ASP A 174 10.79 0.89 -4.94
CA ASP A 174 10.76 0.16 -3.69
C ASP A 174 10.39 1.07 -2.52
N ASN A 175 9.93 0.46 -1.44
CA ASN A 175 9.70 1.11 -0.17
C ASN A 175 10.07 0.18 1.00
N MET A 176 10.28 0.79 2.17
CA MET A 176 10.50 0.10 3.42
C MET A 176 9.44 0.55 4.43
N THR A 177 8.89 -0.39 5.18
CA THR A 177 7.98 -0.09 6.28
C THR A 177 8.71 -0.16 7.60
N THR A 178 8.54 0.86 8.42
CA THR A 178 9.18 0.98 9.75
C THR A 178 8.11 1.26 10.80
N ILE A 179 8.21 0.58 11.93
CA ILE A 179 7.41 0.86 13.11
C ILE A 179 8.36 1.42 14.17
N ALA A 180 8.21 2.71 14.47
CA ALA A 180 8.97 3.34 15.53
C ALA A 180 8.14 3.37 16.83
N VAL A 181 8.73 2.89 17.91
CA VAL A 181 8.16 3.03 19.27
C VAL A 181 8.83 4.24 19.90
N LEU A 182 8.08 5.33 20.01
CA LEU A 182 8.55 6.53 20.68
C LEU A 182 8.46 6.32 22.18
N GLY A 183 9.40 6.90 22.93
CA GLY A 183 9.29 6.91 24.40
C GLY A 183 7.93 7.48 24.83
N SER A 184 7.41 7.03 25.96
CA SER A 184 6.05 7.35 26.45
C SER A 184 5.66 8.83 26.42
N ARG A 185 6.67 9.72 26.45
CA ARG A 185 6.52 11.16 26.32
C ARG A 185 6.08 11.62 24.92
N TYR A 186 6.40 10.84 23.88
CA TYR A 186 6.22 11.22 22.47
C TYR A 186 5.21 10.34 21.73
N GLY A 187 4.59 9.40 22.41
CA GLY A 187 3.63 8.45 21.83
C GLY A 187 2.22 9.01 21.68
N THR A 188 2.06 10.31 21.46
CA THR A 188 0.77 10.99 21.30
C THR A 188 0.58 11.50 19.88
N ASP A 189 -0.66 11.79 19.50
CA ASP A 189 -1.04 12.29 18.16
C ASP A 189 -0.48 13.70 17.85
N ASN A 190 0.18 14.33 18.81
CA ASN A 190 0.80 15.65 18.64
C ASN A 190 2.22 15.60 18.04
N TYR A 191 2.68 14.42 17.69
CA TYR A 191 4.01 14.24 17.12
C TYR A 191 3.93 13.55 15.76
N SER A 192 4.67 14.09 14.79
CA SER A 192 4.91 13.48 13.50
C SER A 192 6.37 13.05 13.38
N VAL A 193 6.63 11.95 12.69
CA VAL A 193 7.99 11.46 12.40
C VAL A 193 8.21 11.44 10.92
N GLY A 194 9.23 12.14 10.43
CA GLY A 194 9.66 12.09 9.05
C GLY A 194 10.90 11.22 8.87
N ALA A 195 10.97 10.48 7.79
CA ALA A 195 12.15 9.74 7.33
C ALA A 195 12.87 10.53 6.25
N PHE A 196 14.17 10.62 6.31
CA PHE A 196 15.00 11.48 5.44
C PHE A 196 16.23 10.77 4.90
N VAL A 197 16.58 11.10 3.65
CA VAL A 197 17.92 10.89 3.10
C VAL A 197 18.57 12.27 2.96
N GLY A 198 19.58 12.56 3.76
CA GLY A 198 20.09 13.92 3.88
C GLY A 198 19.01 14.89 4.39
N ASP A 199 18.66 15.88 3.56
CA ASP A 199 17.59 16.84 3.87
C ASP A 199 16.29 16.57 3.11
N GLU A 200 16.25 15.56 2.26
CA GLU A 200 15.07 15.20 1.48
C GLU A 200 14.17 14.26 2.27
N CYS A 201 12.90 14.66 2.46
CA CYS A 201 11.90 13.79 3.08
C CYS A 201 11.55 12.62 2.16
N ARG A 202 11.58 11.41 2.68
CA ARG A 202 11.31 10.16 1.99
C ARG A 202 10.10 9.40 2.52
N GLY A 203 9.45 9.96 3.51
CA GLY A 203 8.23 9.42 4.10
C GLY A 203 7.88 10.09 5.40
N GLU A 204 6.61 10.09 5.75
CA GLU A 204 6.06 10.63 6.99
C GLU A 204 5.30 9.54 7.72
N GLY A 205 5.53 9.43 9.02
CA GLY A 205 4.89 8.46 9.88
C GLY A 205 3.70 9.03 10.62
N ARG A 206 2.72 8.16 10.87
CA ARG A 206 1.53 8.45 11.64
C ARG A 206 1.50 7.64 12.92
N MET A 207 1.08 8.29 14.01
CA MET A 207 0.89 7.64 15.31
C MET A 207 -0.43 6.86 15.33
N VAL A 208 -0.35 5.60 15.69
CA VAL A 208 -1.51 4.73 15.90
C VAL A 208 -1.23 3.85 17.12
N GLY A 209 -2.07 3.94 18.15
CA GLY A 209 -1.90 3.12 19.35
C GLY A 209 -0.54 3.30 20.07
N GLY A 210 0.05 4.49 20.02
CA GLY A 210 1.37 4.78 20.62
C GLY A 210 2.58 4.29 19.82
N LYS A 211 2.38 3.80 18.60
CA LYS A 211 3.41 3.40 17.65
C LYS A 211 3.36 4.30 16.43
N CYS A 212 4.50 4.64 15.86
CA CYS A 212 4.60 5.41 14.61
C CYS A 212 4.84 4.48 13.43
N PHE A 213 3.93 4.48 12.48
CA PHE A 213 4.01 3.68 11.25
C PHE A 213 4.48 4.56 10.11
N ILE A 214 5.62 4.22 9.51
CA ILE A 214 6.30 5.02 8.48
C ILE A 214 6.54 4.15 7.25
N THR A 215 6.08 4.60 6.07
CA THR A 215 6.52 4.05 4.79
C THR A 215 7.61 4.96 4.25
N VAL A 216 8.80 4.40 4.03
CA VAL A 216 9.99 5.12 3.56
C VAL A 216 10.27 4.74 2.12
N HIS A 217 10.38 5.72 1.25
CA HIS A 217 10.72 5.56 -0.17
C HIS A 217 12.18 5.92 -0.39
N ALA A 218 13.02 4.95 -0.66
CA ALA A 218 14.46 5.15 -0.82
C ALA A 218 15.07 4.10 -1.72
N ASP A 219 16.22 4.44 -2.32
CA ASP A 219 17.01 3.49 -3.11
C ASP A 219 17.86 2.61 -2.19
N LYS A 220 18.21 1.43 -2.71
CA LYS A 220 19.03 0.48 -1.97
C LYS A 220 20.38 1.05 -1.59
N GLY A 221 20.69 1.05 -0.30
CA GLY A 221 21.98 1.51 0.24
C GLY A 221 21.97 2.96 0.72
N GLU A 222 20.89 3.69 0.58
CA GLU A 222 20.74 5.01 1.18
C GLU A 222 20.62 4.89 2.71
N THR A 223 21.19 5.88 3.41
CA THR A 223 21.11 5.95 4.87
C THR A 223 19.91 6.80 5.26
N ILE A 224 19.00 6.21 6.03
CA ILE A 224 17.80 6.89 6.51
C ILE A 224 18.06 7.48 7.88
N SER A 225 17.65 8.73 8.05
CA SER A 225 17.58 9.42 9.34
C SER A 225 16.14 9.79 9.67
N PHE A 226 15.83 9.94 10.96
CA PHE A 226 14.48 10.29 11.38
C PHE A 226 14.46 11.63 12.11
N ARG A 227 13.40 12.41 11.86
CA ARG A 227 13.15 13.69 12.54
C ARG A 227 11.78 13.64 13.20
N LEU A 228 11.71 14.06 14.46
CA LEU A 228 10.48 14.21 15.22
C LEU A 228 10.05 15.68 15.17
N TYR A 229 8.79 15.90 14.86
CA TYR A 229 8.17 17.22 14.87
C TYR A 229 7.08 17.26 15.95
N ASP A 230 7.12 18.29 16.76
CA ASP A 230 6.10 18.59 17.77
C ASP A 230 5.09 19.57 17.15
N GLU A 231 3.89 19.13 16.89
CA GLU A 231 2.84 19.93 16.25
C GLU A 231 2.31 21.07 17.13
N LEU A 232 2.48 20.95 18.45
CA LEU A 232 2.04 21.99 19.38
C LEU A 232 3.04 23.15 19.49
N THR A 233 4.33 22.82 19.43
CA THR A 233 5.39 23.83 19.63
C THR A 233 6.07 24.24 18.33
N GLY A 234 5.92 23.45 17.26
CA GLY A 234 6.64 23.64 16.00
C GLY A 234 8.13 23.26 16.07
N GLU A 235 8.57 22.63 17.17
CA GLU A 235 9.96 22.19 17.30
C GLU A 235 10.25 20.92 16.51
N MET A 236 11.40 20.91 15.85
CA MET A 236 11.94 19.74 15.15
C MET A 236 13.19 19.23 15.87
N ARG A 237 13.29 17.91 16.02
CA ARG A 237 14.42 17.24 16.68
C ARG A 237 14.86 16.04 15.85
N MET A 238 16.19 15.81 15.82
CA MET A 238 16.73 14.55 15.30
C MET A 238 16.39 13.40 16.26
N VAL A 239 15.95 12.28 15.72
CA VAL A 239 15.74 11.04 16.48
C VAL A 239 17.05 10.26 16.44
N ASN A 240 17.61 10.00 17.62
CA ASN A 240 18.74 9.09 17.76
C ASN A 240 18.16 7.70 18.08
N GLU A 241 18.45 6.72 17.23
CA GLU A 241 18.15 5.32 17.52
C GLU A 241 18.97 4.84 18.71
N GLN A 242 18.34 4.06 19.61
CA GLN A 242 19.01 3.34 20.68
C GLN A 242 18.89 1.84 20.47
#